data_ea98112edc9f7a3bb09cf528a05522af
#
_entry.id   ea98112edc9f7a3bb09cf528a05522af
#
_cell.length_a   1.000
_cell.length_b   1.000
_cell.length_c   1.000
_cell.angle_alpha   90.00
_cell.angle_beta   90.00
_cell.angle_gamma   90.00
#
_symmetry.space_group_name_H-M   'P 1'
#
loop_
_entity.id
_entity.type
_entity.pdbx_description
1 polymer ?
#
loop_
_entity_poly.entity_id
_entity_poly.type
_entity_poly.pdbx_seq_one_letter_code
_entity_poly.pdbx_strand_id
1 'polypeptide(L)'
;PYEGDPRYVLRKAVAEAEEMGYSMNVGPECEFFLFHTDEDGLPTTVTHEEGGYFDIGPLDLGENARRDMILTLAEMGFEIISSHHEIAPAQHEIDFHYDEAMVTADNLMTFKMVVKTIAKRHGLHATFMPKPKSETYGSGMHINLSLYGRDGMNVLYNAEDVNGLSEEGYYFIGGLMKHMKAITCITNPTVNSYKRFVPGYEAPVYMGWSAKTRGPLIRVSADKERKSRLELRSPDATANPYLALAVLLKAGLDGIKNKIMPPANIDENIQKMTQERRDELHVEELPRNLGDATAELEKDQFLIDVLGGELAKKIIKANKKEYKEYCMQVTDWEIAHYLHRL
;
A
#
# COMPACT_ATOMS: atom_id res chain seq x y z
N PRO A 1 11.59 20.00 -16.41
CA PRO A 1 11.37 18.59 -16.10
C PRO A 1 10.31 18.00 -17.05
N TYR A 2 10.42 16.72 -17.34
CA TYR A 2 9.42 16.02 -18.14
C TYR A 2 8.15 15.82 -17.29
N GLU A 3 6.98 16.19 -17.82
CA GLU A 3 5.71 16.15 -17.05
C GLU A 3 5.25 14.73 -16.69
N GLY A 4 5.68 13.73 -17.45
CA GLY A 4 5.42 12.31 -17.18
C GLY A 4 6.45 11.64 -16.24
N ASP A 5 7.37 12.39 -15.65
CA ASP A 5 8.28 11.86 -14.62
C ASP A 5 7.53 11.70 -13.28
N PRO A 6 7.43 10.45 -12.73
CA PRO A 6 6.76 10.20 -11.47
C PRO A 6 7.23 11.07 -10.32
N ARG A 7 8.55 11.26 -10.20
CA ARG A 7 9.13 12.10 -9.14
C ARG A 7 8.71 13.57 -9.29
N TYR A 8 8.55 14.03 -10.53
CA TYR A 8 8.05 15.39 -10.82
C TYR A 8 6.56 15.54 -10.47
N VAL A 9 5.74 14.50 -10.71
CA VAL A 9 4.32 14.48 -10.30
C VAL A 9 4.20 14.67 -8.79
N LEU A 10 4.97 13.91 -7.99
CA LEU A 10 4.95 14.09 -6.53
C LEU A 10 5.43 15.48 -6.12
N ARG A 11 6.48 16.00 -6.74
CA ARG A 11 7.00 17.35 -6.43
C ARG A 11 5.94 18.44 -6.65
N LYS A 12 5.12 18.32 -7.69
CA LYS A 12 4.00 19.26 -7.91
C LYS A 12 2.95 19.16 -6.81
N ALA A 13 2.62 17.91 -6.40
CA ALA A 13 1.66 17.70 -5.32
C ALA A 13 2.16 18.26 -3.98
N VAL A 14 3.45 18.07 -3.66
CA VAL A 14 4.08 18.64 -2.46
C VAL A 14 4.08 20.17 -2.51
N ALA A 15 4.47 20.77 -3.64
CA ALA A 15 4.45 22.23 -3.78
C ALA A 15 3.06 22.84 -3.56
N GLU A 16 2.00 22.19 -4.06
CA GLU A 16 0.62 22.64 -3.82
C GLU A 16 0.22 22.50 -2.34
N ALA A 17 0.65 21.43 -1.67
CA ALA A 17 0.45 21.29 -0.22
C ALA A 17 1.13 22.42 0.55
N GLU A 18 2.36 22.77 0.20
CA GLU A 18 3.11 23.89 0.80
C GLU A 18 2.43 25.25 0.57
N GLU A 19 1.88 25.47 -0.62
CA GLU A 19 1.08 26.68 -0.91
C GLU A 19 -0.17 26.76 0.00
N MET A 20 -0.81 25.61 0.25
CA MET A 20 -1.93 25.51 1.20
C MET A 20 -1.49 25.60 2.67
N GLY A 21 -0.20 25.57 2.95
CA GLY A 21 0.37 25.66 4.30
C GLY A 21 0.60 24.32 4.97
N TYR A 22 0.66 23.23 4.21
CA TYR A 22 0.84 21.87 4.72
C TYR A 22 2.13 21.21 4.22
N SER A 23 2.69 20.32 5.05
CA SER A 23 3.69 19.33 4.65
C SER A 23 3.23 17.94 5.03
N MET A 24 3.51 16.92 4.20
CA MET A 24 3.13 15.54 4.46
C MET A 24 4.34 14.70 4.80
N ASN A 25 4.29 14.02 5.95
CA ASN A 25 5.23 12.97 6.31
C ASN A 25 4.61 11.60 6.07
N VAL A 26 5.46 10.66 5.68
CA VAL A 26 5.05 9.31 5.27
C VAL A 26 5.96 8.26 5.91
N GLY A 27 5.35 7.26 6.57
CA GLY A 27 6.03 6.07 7.08
C GLY A 27 5.50 4.83 6.38
N PRO A 28 6.28 4.22 5.49
CA PRO A 28 5.87 2.97 4.83
C PRO A 28 6.24 1.76 5.67
N GLU A 29 5.38 0.74 5.63
CA GLU A 29 5.61 -0.62 6.13
C GLU A 29 5.66 -1.52 4.90
N CYS A 30 6.84 -2.04 4.52
CA CYS A 30 7.04 -2.68 3.24
C CYS A 30 7.41 -4.15 3.39
N GLU A 31 6.46 -5.01 3.07
CA GLU A 31 6.60 -6.47 3.15
C GLU A 31 7.21 -7.05 1.86
N PHE A 32 7.93 -8.16 2.01
CA PHE A 32 8.55 -8.88 0.89
C PHE A 32 8.77 -10.35 1.22
N PHE A 33 8.98 -11.17 0.19
CA PHE A 33 9.34 -12.59 0.35
C PHE A 33 10.80 -12.86 -0.02
N LEU A 34 11.40 -13.84 0.67
CA LEU A 34 12.73 -14.37 0.38
C LEU A 34 12.61 -15.85 -0.03
N PHE A 35 12.75 -16.14 -1.31
CA PHE A 35 12.67 -17.50 -1.84
C PHE A 35 14.05 -18.02 -2.28
N HIS A 36 14.16 -19.34 -2.41
CA HIS A 36 15.31 -19.95 -3.05
C HIS A 36 15.29 -19.71 -4.56
N THR A 37 16.47 -19.71 -5.15
CA THR A 37 16.65 -19.84 -6.59
C THR A 37 16.81 -21.32 -6.98
N ASP A 38 16.53 -21.67 -8.23
CA ASP A 38 16.85 -22.98 -8.76
C ASP A 38 18.36 -23.14 -9.06
N GLU A 39 18.74 -24.30 -9.64
CA GLU A 39 20.14 -24.62 -9.98
C GLU A 39 20.74 -23.66 -11.02
N ASP A 40 19.90 -23.05 -11.86
CA ASP A 40 20.30 -22.05 -12.86
C ASP A 40 20.30 -20.61 -12.28
N GLY A 41 19.94 -20.43 -11.01
CA GLY A 41 19.83 -19.14 -10.33
C GLY A 41 18.56 -18.37 -10.68
N LEU A 42 17.53 -19.02 -11.25
CA LEU A 42 16.26 -18.41 -11.56
C LEU A 42 15.34 -18.34 -10.32
N PRO A 43 14.47 -17.34 -10.24
CA PRO A 43 13.55 -17.17 -9.12
C PRO A 43 12.56 -18.33 -9.01
N THR A 44 12.33 -18.81 -7.78
CA THR A 44 11.28 -19.80 -7.46
C THR A 44 10.35 -19.24 -6.38
N THR A 45 9.30 -20.00 -6.03
CA THR A 45 8.47 -19.78 -4.84
C THR A 45 8.75 -20.80 -3.75
N VAL A 46 9.90 -21.49 -3.84
CA VAL A 46 10.32 -22.53 -2.89
C VAL A 46 10.95 -21.88 -1.67
N THR A 47 10.55 -22.34 -0.49
CA THR A 47 11.18 -22.04 0.79
C THR A 47 11.22 -23.30 1.63
N HIS A 48 12.23 -23.44 2.47
CA HIS A 48 12.32 -24.46 3.51
C HIS A 48 12.00 -23.87 4.89
N GLU A 49 11.67 -22.61 4.94
CA GLU A 49 11.29 -21.91 6.14
C GLU A 49 9.83 -22.20 6.50
N GLU A 50 9.58 -22.36 7.79
CA GLU A 50 8.27 -22.59 8.38
C GLU A 50 7.93 -21.51 9.43
N GLY A 51 8.69 -20.40 9.45
CA GLY A 51 8.47 -19.26 10.33
C GLY A 51 7.11 -18.62 10.12
N GLY A 52 6.57 -18.03 11.18
CA GLY A 52 5.36 -17.24 11.23
C GLY A 52 5.59 -15.89 11.90
N TYR A 53 4.52 -15.20 12.23
CA TYR A 53 4.56 -13.82 12.73
C TYR A 53 5.42 -13.69 14.00
N PHE A 54 6.47 -12.87 13.91
CA PHE A 54 7.47 -12.63 14.97
C PHE A 54 8.29 -13.85 15.39
N ASP A 55 8.32 -14.93 14.61
CA ASP A 55 9.25 -16.02 14.84
C ASP A 55 10.70 -15.55 14.63
N ILE A 56 11.60 -16.22 15.35
CA ILE A 56 13.05 -16.00 15.32
C ILE A 56 13.77 -17.29 14.96
N GLY A 57 15.08 -17.26 14.77
CA GLY A 57 15.87 -18.48 14.59
C GLY A 57 15.61 -19.52 15.71
N PRO A 58 15.49 -20.83 15.38
CA PRO A 58 15.85 -21.46 14.10
C PRO A 58 14.71 -21.51 13.06
N LEU A 59 13.51 -20.99 13.32
CA LEU A 59 12.37 -21.06 12.40
C LEU A 59 12.48 -20.02 11.27
N ASP A 60 12.92 -18.81 11.61
CA ASP A 60 13.21 -17.74 10.65
C ASP A 60 14.58 -17.99 9.98
N LEU A 61 14.57 -18.56 8.80
CA LEU A 61 15.79 -18.80 8.01
C LEU A 61 16.24 -17.56 7.22
N GLY A 62 15.41 -16.55 7.11
CA GLY A 62 15.72 -15.26 6.46
C GLY A 62 16.41 -14.24 7.38
N GLU A 63 16.51 -14.52 8.68
CA GLU A 63 17.04 -13.59 9.70
C GLU A 63 18.41 -13.02 9.33
N ASN A 64 19.36 -13.85 8.87
CA ASN A 64 20.69 -13.40 8.51
C ASN A 64 20.68 -12.43 7.31
N ALA A 65 19.90 -12.73 6.27
CA ALA A 65 19.76 -11.84 5.13
C ALA A 65 19.09 -10.51 5.54
N ARG A 66 18.03 -10.59 6.34
CA ARG A 66 17.32 -9.42 6.85
C ARG A 66 18.21 -8.55 7.75
N ARG A 67 19.05 -9.17 8.61
CA ARG A 67 20.03 -8.44 9.42
C ARG A 67 21.02 -7.68 8.55
N ASP A 68 21.58 -8.30 7.51
CA ASP A 68 22.51 -7.62 6.62
C ASP A 68 21.85 -6.51 5.80
N MET A 69 20.55 -6.66 5.47
CA MET A 69 19.75 -5.59 4.87
C MET A 69 19.64 -4.36 5.78
N ILE A 70 19.25 -4.57 7.05
CA ILE A 70 19.10 -3.45 8.01
C ILE A 70 20.42 -2.78 8.33
N LEU A 71 21.53 -3.53 8.47
CA LEU A 71 22.86 -2.94 8.68
C LEU A 71 23.30 -2.11 7.48
N THR A 72 23.09 -2.62 6.25
CA THR A 72 23.41 -1.86 5.03
C THR A 72 22.56 -0.61 4.90
N LEU A 73 21.25 -0.69 5.18
CA LEU A 73 20.35 0.47 5.16
C LEU A 73 20.77 1.51 6.21
N ALA A 74 21.12 1.06 7.44
CA ALA A 74 21.60 1.94 8.50
C ALA A 74 22.90 2.68 8.11
N GLU A 75 23.86 1.99 7.47
CA GLU A 75 25.08 2.59 6.93
C GLU A 75 24.77 3.62 5.80
N MET A 76 23.66 3.45 5.08
CA MET A 76 23.17 4.41 4.06
C MET A 76 22.37 5.57 4.67
N GLY A 77 22.21 5.61 6.00
CA GLY A 77 21.54 6.69 6.72
C GLY A 77 20.06 6.46 7.01
N PHE A 78 19.54 5.24 6.81
CA PHE A 78 18.18 4.90 7.23
C PHE A 78 18.11 4.71 8.75
N GLU A 79 17.10 5.29 9.37
CA GLU A 79 16.75 5.00 10.75
C GLU A 79 15.75 3.84 10.77
N ILE A 80 16.23 2.64 11.11
CA ILE A 80 15.40 1.42 11.14
C ILE A 80 14.58 1.42 12.44
N ILE A 81 13.26 1.21 12.32
CA ILE A 81 12.31 1.13 13.44
C ILE A 81 12.09 -0.32 13.86
N SER A 82 11.75 -1.17 12.88
CA SER A 82 11.48 -2.57 13.14
C SER A 82 11.94 -3.48 12.00
N SER A 83 12.13 -4.74 12.31
CA SER A 83 12.44 -5.78 11.34
C SER A 83 12.01 -7.11 11.93
N HIS A 84 11.08 -7.80 11.29
CA HIS A 84 10.51 -9.04 11.80
C HIS A 84 10.10 -9.99 10.67
N HIS A 85 9.85 -11.25 11.06
CA HIS A 85 9.22 -12.24 10.22
C HIS A 85 7.72 -12.00 10.18
N GLU A 86 7.11 -12.08 9.00
CA GLU A 86 5.68 -11.91 8.78
C GLU A 86 4.91 -13.25 8.89
N ILE A 87 3.58 -13.21 8.67
CA ILE A 87 2.69 -14.35 8.91
C ILE A 87 2.99 -15.52 7.95
N ALA A 88 3.28 -15.21 6.68
CA ALA A 88 3.53 -16.26 5.70
C ALA A 88 4.98 -16.78 5.76
N PRO A 89 5.22 -18.09 5.57
CA PRO A 89 6.59 -18.61 5.43
C PRO A 89 7.39 -17.84 4.37
N ALA A 90 8.61 -17.47 4.71
CA ALA A 90 9.54 -16.65 3.92
C ALA A 90 9.10 -15.19 3.71
N GLN A 91 8.11 -14.69 4.46
CA GLN A 91 7.66 -13.31 4.41
C GLN A 91 8.31 -12.48 5.52
N HIS A 92 8.80 -11.32 5.16
CA HIS A 92 9.53 -10.41 6.05
C HIS A 92 9.04 -8.99 5.88
N GLU A 93 9.26 -8.17 6.93
CA GLU A 93 9.00 -6.74 6.93
C GLU A 93 10.20 -6.00 7.52
N ILE A 94 10.51 -4.84 6.96
CA ILE A 94 11.50 -3.91 7.50
C ILE A 94 10.89 -2.51 7.42
N ASP A 95 10.75 -1.87 8.58
CA ASP A 95 10.23 -0.51 8.71
C ASP A 95 11.35 0.46 9.01
N PHE A 96 11.32 1.59 8.36
CA PHE A 96 12.22 2.71 8.62
C PHE A 96 11.43 3.97 8.98
N HIS A 97 12.11 4.89 9.66
CA HIS A 97 11.48 6.09 10.18
C HIS A 97 10.80 6.91 9.07
N TYR A 98 9.64 7.48 9.40
CA TYR A 98 8.92 8.37 8.50
C TYR A 98 9.75 9.63 8.19
N ASP A 99 9.54 10.18 7.01
CA ASP A 99 10.16 11.41 6.55
C ASP A 99 9.19 12.16 5.62
N GLU A 100 9.58 13.33 5.14
CA GLU A 100 8.84 14.06 4.12
C GLU A 100 8.58 13.18 2.88
N ALA A 101 7.44 13.37 2.25
CA ALA A 101 6.95 12.52 1.17
C ALA A 101 7.96 12.29 0.03
N MET A 102 8.75 13.33 -0.34
CA MET A 102 9.77 13.19 -1.38
C MET A 102 10.93 12.32 -0.93
N VAL A 103 11.42 12.53 0.29
CA VAL A 103 12.52 11.74 0.89
C VAL A 103 12.09 10.28 1.05
N THR A 104 10.89 10.04 1.58
CA THR A 104 10.36 8.68 1.75
C THR A 104 10.20 7.96 0.40
N ALA A 105 9.75 8.64 -0.65
CA ALA A 105 9.65 8.03 -1.99
C ALA A 105 11.03 7.64 -2.54
N ASP A 106 12.05 8.50 -2.39
CA ASP A 106 13.43 8.22 -2.78
C ASP A 106 14.00 7.04 -1.94
N ASN A 107 13.74 7.04 -0.63
CA ASN A 107 14.14 5.97 0.29
C ASN A 107 13.50 4.61 -0.07
N LEU A 108 12.23 4.56 -0.43
CA LEU A 108 11.56 3.33 -0.87
C LEU A 108 12.21 2.72 -2.11
N MET A 109 12.65 3.54 -3.07
CA MET A 109 13.36 3.05 -4.25
C MET A 109 14.72 2.45 -3.87
N THR A 110 15.46 3.12 -2.99
CA THR A 110 16.74 2.65 -2.46
C THR A 110 16.57 1.37 -1.64
N PHE A 111 15.59 1.34 -0.74
CA PHE A 111 15.22 0.18 0.07
C PHE A 111 15.00 -1.08 -0.79
N LYS A 112 14.15 -1.00 -1.81
CA LYS A 112 13.87 -2.14 -2.70
C LYS A 112 15.13 -2.62 -3.43
N MET A 113 16.02 -1.74 -3.80
CA MET A 113 17.30 -2.08 -4.43
C MET A 113 18.21 -2.82 -3.44
N VAL A 114 18.35 -2.31 -2.21
CA VAL A 114 19.17 -2.94 -1.14
C VAL A 114 18.65 -4.32 -0.81
N VAL A 115 17.34 -4.47 -0.54
CA VAL A 115 16.71 -5.76 -0.22
C VAL A 115 17.03 -6.82 -1.30
N LYS A 116 16.80 -6.51 -2.57
CA LYS A 116 17.10 -7.43 -3.69
C LYS A 116 18.59 -7.75 -3.80
N THR A 117 19.45 -6.76 -3.60
CA THR A 117 20.90 -6.92 -3.73
C THR A 117 21.47 -7.79 -2.62
N ILE A 118 21.05 -7.54 -1.38
CA ILE A 118 21.53 -8.32 -0.22
C ILE A 118 20.95 -9.74 -0.25
N ALA A 119 19.65 -9.91 -0.58
CA ALA A 119 19.08 -11.25 -0.75
C ALA A 119 19.90 -12.09 -1.74
N LYS A 120 20.27 -11.53 -2.88
CA LYS A 120 21.11 -12.22 -3.88
C LYS A 120 22.48 -12.63 -3.32
N ARG A 121 23.11 -11.82 -2.46
CA ARG A 121 24.38 -12.18 -1.78
C ARG A 121 24.23 -13.37 -0.84
N HIS A 122 23.04 -13.56 -0.29
CA HIS A 122 22.68 -14.71 0.56
C HIS A 122 22.15 -15.93 -0.23
N GLY A 123 22.21 -15.91 -1.58
CA GLY A 123 21.69 -16.98 -2.42
C GLY A 123 20.16 -17.06 -2.46
N LEU A 124 19.49 -15.95 -2.09
CA LEU A 124 18.04 -15.85 -2.07
C LEU A 124 17.53 -14.88 -3.16
N HIS A 125 16.29 -15.07 -3.53
CA HIS A 125 15.54 -14.14 -4.39
C HIS A 125 14.52 -13.36 -3.56
N ALA A 126 14.71 -12.04 -3.44
CA ALA A 126 13.73 -11.17 -2.83
C ALA A 126 12.70 -10.71 -3.86
N THR A 127 11.41 -10.87 -3.51
CA THR A 127 10.32 -10.38 -4.35
C THR A 127 9.34 -9.52 -3.56
N PHE A 128 8.91 -8.44 -4.19
CA PHE A 128 7.82 -7.56 -3.73
C PHE A 128 6.49 -7.90 -4.43
N MET A 129 6.36 -9.11 -4.98
CA MET A 129 5.11 -9.58 -5.58
C MET A 129 4.01 -9.63 -4.53
N PRO A 130 2.84 -9.01 -4.76
CA PRO A 130 1.79 -8.88 -3.74
C PRO A 130 1.22 -10.22 -3.27
N LYS A 131 1.13 -11.21 -4.16
CA LYS A 131 0.61 -12.55 -3.85
C LYS A 131 1.38 -13.62 -4.61
N PRO A 132 2.56 -14.04 -4.14
CA PRO A 132 3.38 -15.04 -4.85
C PRO A 132 2.87 -16.47 -4.69
N LYS A 133 2.10 -16.77 -3.62
CA LYS A 133 1.52 -18.09 -3.33
C LYS A 133 0.03 -17.98 -3.04
N SER A 134 -0.78 -18.94 -3.51
CA SER A 134 -2.24 -18.88 -3.47
C SER A 134 -2.80 -18.99 -2.05
N GLU A 135 -2.27 -19.88 -1.24
CA GLU A 135 -2.87 -20.33 0.03
C GLU A 135 -2.20 -19.73 1.27
N THR A 136 -1.57 -18.54 1.12
CA THR A 136 -0.92 -17.87 2.24
C THR A 136 -1.20 -16.37 2.20
N TYR A 137 -0.70 -15.61 3.16
CA TYR A 137 -0.80 -14.15 3.18
C TYR A 137 0.01 -13.54 2.03
N GLY A 138 -0.36 -12.37 1.59
CA GLY A 138 0.36 -11.60 0.56
C GLY A 138 1.06 -10.40 1.17
N SER A 139 1.99 -9.80 0.42
CA SER A 139 2.75 -8.63 0.84
C SER A 139 2.02 -7.34 0.56
N GLY A 140 1.81 -6.54 1.59
CA GLY A 140 1.36 -5.17 1.55
C GLY A 140 2.51 -4.16 1.53
N MET A 141 2.12 -2.91 1.36
CA MET A 141 2.93 -1.75 1.68
C MET A 141 2.01 -0.75 2.35
N HIS A 142 1.79 -0.90 3.65
CA HIS A 142 0.96 0.03 4.38
C HIS A 142 1.62 1.42 4.37
N ILE A 143 0.81 2.44 4.19
CA ILE A 143 1.30 3.82 4.11
C ILE A 143 0.71 4.63 5.24
N ASN A 144 1.55 4.98 6.20
CA ASN A 144 1.20 5.88 7.31
C ASN A 144 1.38 7.32 6.85
N LEU A 145 0.32 8.11 6.92
CA LEU A 145 0.27 9.50 6.49
C LEU A 145 0.04 10.41 7.68
N SER A 146 0.83 11.47 7.80
CA SER A 146 0.60 12.57 8.71
C SER A 146 0.78 13.91 8.00
N LEU A 147 0.00 14.92 8.39
CA LEU A 147 0.01 16.23 7.77
C LEU A 147 0.36 17.28 8.84
N TYR A 148 1.30 18.16 8.51
CA TYR A 148 1.77 19.20 9.44
C TYR A 148 1.48 20.59 8.87
N GLY A 149 1.08 21.50 9.75
CA GLY A 149 0.94 22.92 9.45
C GLY A 149 2.29 23.65 9.44
N ARG A 150 2.29 24.92 9.06
CA ARG A 150 3.51 25.80 9.07
C ARG A 150 4.13 25.98 10.46
N ASP A 151 3.36 25.76 11.50
CA ASP A 151 3.76 25.80 12.90
C ASP A 151 4.44 24.48 13.36
N GLY A 152 4.51 23.48 12.48
CA GLY A 152 5.03 22.15 12.78
C GLY A 152 4.10 21.29 13.63
N MET A 153 2.82 21.68 13.78
CA MET A 153 1.82 20.88 14.48
C MET A 153 1.13 19.91 13.52
N ASN A 154 0.81 18.72 14.02
CA ASN A 154 0.04 17.74 13.26
C ASN A 154 -1.42 18.22 13.14
N VAL A 155 -1.80 18.59 11.92
CA VAL A 155 -3.14 19.16 11.65
C VAL A 155 -4.25 18.13 11.60
N LEU A 156 -3.93 16.83 11.54
CA LEU A 156 -4.94 15.76 11.53
C LEU A 156 -5.45 15.43 12.94
N TYR A 157 -4.80 15.94 13.99
CA TYR A 157 -5.04 15.54 15.37
C TYR A 157 -5.86 16.57 16.16
N ASN A 158 -6.80 16.06 16.96
CA ASN A 158 -7.49 16.81 18.00
C ASN A 158 -7.71 15.92 19.23
N ALA A 159 -7.14 16.32 20.38
CA ALA A 159 -7.21 15.55 21.63
C ALA A 159 -8.63 15.48 22.24
N GLU A 160 -9.49 16.41 21.88
CA GLU A 160 -10.86 16.49 22.42
C GLU A 160 -11.86 15.67 21.59
N ASP A 161 -11.48 15.23 20.39
CA ASP A 161 -12.34 14.41 19.53
C ASP A 161 -12.30 12.94 19.95
N VAL A 162 -13.44 12.26 19.84
CA VAL A 162 -13.61 10.84 20.24
C VAL A 162 -12.72 9.87 19.45
N ASN A 163 -12.39 10.21 18.21
CA ASN A 163 -11.49 9.46 17.33
C ASN A 163 -10.08 10.05 17.27
N GLY A 164 -9.82 11.15 18.00
CA GLY A 164 -8.55 11.86 17.99
C GLY A 164 -8.27 12.65 16.71
N LEU A 165 -9.31 12.98 15.94
CA LEU A 165 -9.21 13.67 14.64
C LEU A 165 -9.65 15.12 14.72
N SER A 166 -8.94 15.99 14.02
CA SER A 166 -9.41 17.35 13.72
C SER A 166 -10.43 17.36 12.58
N GLU A 167 -11.03 18.50 12.28
CA GLU A 167 -11.86 18.66 11.09
C GLU A 167 -11.07 18.36 9.81
N GLU A 168 -9.82 18.83 9.70
CA GLU A 168 -8.91 18.52 8.60
C GLU A 168 -8.62 17.03 8.49
N GLY A 169 -8.49 16.33 9.63
CA GLY A 169 -8.33 14.88 9.66
C GLY A 169 -9.52 14.14 9.05
N TYR A 170 -10.73 14.52 9.42
CA TYR A 170 -11.95 13.99 8.82
C TYR A 170 -12.02 14.30 7.33
N TYR A 171 -11.78 15.55 6.94
CA TYR A 171 -11.81 15.95 5.54
C TYR A 171 -10.75 15.22 4.70
N PHE A 172 -9.56 15.01 5.24
CA PHE A 172 -8.50 14.25 4.57
C PHE A 172 -8.93 12.80 4.30
N ILE A 173 -9.52 12.13 5.30
CA ILE A 173 -10.12 10.79 5.14
C ILE A 173 -11.25 10.83 4.10
N GLY A 174 -12.12 11.84 4.14
CA GLY A 174 -13.20 12.03 3.18
C GLY A 174 -12.70 12.13 1.74
N GLY A 175 -11.64 12.88 1.51
CA GLY A 175 -11.00 13.00 0.21
C GLY A 175 -10.39 11.68 -0.26
N LEU A 176 -9.66 10.97 0.61
CA LEU A 176 -9.14 9.64 0.30
C LEU A 176 -10.27 8.67 -0.07
N MET A 177 -11.32 8.59 0.72
CA MET A 177 -12.46 7.69 0.48
C MET A 177 -13.18 7.99 -0.83
N LYS A 178 -13.37 9.26 -1.17
CA LYS A 178 -14.00 9.70 -2.43
C LYS A 178 -13.28 9.17 -3.66
N HIS A 179 -11.94 9.22 -3.67
CA HIS A 179 -11.12 8.85 -4.81
C HIS A 179 -10.55 7.42 -4.73
N MET A 180 -10.85 6.68 -3.66
CA MET A 180 -10.15 5.43 -3.31
C MET A 180 -10.19 4.38 -4.41
N LYS A 181 -11.32 4.18 -5.10
CA LYS A 181 -11.43 3.19 -6.17
C LYS A 181 -10.46 3.49 -7.33
N ALA A 182 -10.30 4.76 -7.68
CA ALA A 182 -9.36 5.18 -8.71
C ALA A 182 -7.91 5.19 -8.20
N ILE A 183 -7.69 5.55 -6.92
CA ILE A 183 -6.38 5.46 -6.25
C ILE A 183 -5.86 4.02 -6.30
N THR A 184 -6.73 3.02 -6.13
CA THR A 184 -6.36 1.59 -6.16
C THR A 184 -5.66 1.21 -7.47
N CYS A 185 -6.01 1.83 -8.59
CA CYS A 185 -5.32 1.63 -9.87
C CYS A 185 -3.83 2.03 -9.84
N ILE A 186 -3.46 2.96 -8.97
CA ILE A 186 -2.08 3.48 -8.82
C ILE A 186 -1.33 2.78 -7.68
N THR A 187 -2.03 2.47 -6.60
CA THR A 187 -1.44 1.82 -5.41
C THR A 187 -1.37 0.30 -5.51
N ASN A 188 -2.10 -0.29 -6.47
CA ASN A 188 -2.19 -1.73 -6.73
C ASN A 188 -2.16 -1.98 -8.25
N PRO A 189 -1.01 -1.70 -8.91
CA PRO A 189 -0.97 -1.49 -10.37
C PRO A 189 -0.81 -2.76 -11.20
N THR A 190 -0.87 -3.96 -10.61
CA THR A 190 -0.68 -5.23 -11.34
C THR A 190 -1.89 -6.15 -11.21
N VAL A 191 -2.09 -7.10 -12.12
CA VAL A 191 -3.13 -8.13 -11.98
C VAL A 191 -2.94 -8.95 -10.71
N ASN A 192 -1.69 -9.14 -10.28
CA ASN A 192 -1.37 -9.89 -9.06
C ASN A 192 -1.75 -9.12 -7.78
N SER A 193 -1.76 -7.79 -7.79
CA SER A 193 -2.18 -6.96 -6.67
C SER A 193 -3.56 -7.36 -6.12
N TYR A 194 -4.49 -7.67 -7.01
CA TYR A 194 -5.87 -8.02 -6.67
C TYR A 194 -6.03 -9.46 -6.15
N LYS A 195 -5.02 -10.33 -6.33
CA LYS A 195 -4.97 -11.64 -5.69
C LYS A 195 -4.75 -11.55 -4.18
N ARG A 196 -4.27 -10.39 -3.68
CA ARG A 196 -4.15 -10.08 -2.26
C ARG A 196 -5.50 -9.70 -1.65
N PHE A 197 -6.43 -9.10 -2.41
CA PHE A 197 -7.74 -8.65 -1.94
C PHE A 197 -8.75 -9.80 -1.83
N VAL A 198 -8.45 -10.76 -0.96
CA VAL A 198 -9.30 -11.91 -0.68
C VAL A 198 -9.68 -11.89 0.81
N PRO A 199 -10.99 -12.00 1.16
CA PRO A 199 -11.40 -12.04 2.55
C PRO A 199 -10.69 -13.17 3.33
N GLY A 200 -10.23 -12.86 4.56
CA GLY A 200 -9.53 -13.80 5.42
C GLY A 200 -8.01 -13.73 5.41
N TYR A 201 -7.40 -12.88 4.57
CA TYR A 201 -5.95 -12.69 4.47
C TYR A 201 -5.48 -11.28 4.84
N GLU A 202 -6.11 -10.64 5.80
CA GLU A 202 -5.79 -9.33 6.39
C GLU A 202 -5.77 -8.11 5.43
N ALA A 203 -5.72 -8.31 4.11
CA ALA A 203 -5.84 -7.22 3.16
C ALA A 203 -7.26 -6.63 3.17
N PRO A 204 -7.42 -5.31 3.15
CA PRO A 204 -8.74 -4.68 3.13
C PRO A 204 -9.40 -4.91 1.77
N VAL A 205 -10.62 -5.46 1.78
CA VAL A 205 -11.47 -5.63 0.59
C VAL A 205 -12.55 -4.56 0.54
N TYR A 206 -12.97 -4.09 1.71
CA TYR A 206 -14.08 -3.16 1.89
C TYR A 206 -13.58 -1.77 2.26
N MET A 207 -14.27 -0.76 1.74
CA MET A 207 -13.98 0.64 2.02
C MET A 207 -14.57 1.05 3.38
N GLY A 208 -13.71 1.39 4.31
CA GLY A 208 -14.10 1.85 5.65
C GLY A 208 -12.90 2.40 6.40
N TRP A 209 -13.17 3.14 7.47
CA TRP A 209 -12.15 3.63 8.37
C TRP A 209 -12.54 3.41 9.84
N SER A 210 -11.55 3.32 10.72
CA SER A 210 -11.74 3.18 12.16
C SER A 210 -10.56 3.68 12.97
N ALA A 211 -10.82 4.21 14.14
CA ALA A 211 -9.83 4.52 15.18
C ALA A 211 -9.66 3.39 16.20
N LYS A 212 -10.46 2.31 16.14
CA LYS A 212 -10.51 1.26 17.18
C LYS A 212 -10.08 -0.12 16.67
N THR A 213 -10.31 -0.43 15.39
CA THR A 213 -10.04 -1.75 14.84
C THR A 213 -8.89 -1.74 13.84
N ARG A 214 -8.25 -2.92 13.61
CA ARG A 214 -7.14 -3.07 12.66
C ARG A 214 -7.57 -3.48 11.25
N GLY A 215 -8.84 -3.85 11.06
CA GLY A 215 -9.34 -4.42 9.82
C GLY A 215 -9.78 -3.47 8.70
N PRO A 216 -10.05 -2.16 8.95
CA PRO A 216 -10.53 -1.28 7.90
C PRO A 216 -9.42 -0.87 6.92
N LEU A 217 -9.84 -0.31 5.79
CA LEU A 217 -8.98 0.24 4.75
C LEU A 217 -8.10 1.39 5.25
N ILE A 218 -8.68 2.30 6.03
CA ILE A 218 -7.96 3.40 6.68
C ILE A 218 -8.07 3.23 8.19
N ARG A 219 -6.92 3.01 8.82
CA ARG A 219 -6.82 2.97 10.28
C ARG A 219 -6.30 4.30 10.81
N VAL A 220 -7.02 4.87 11.77
CA VAL A 220 -6.57 6.04 12.52
C VAL A 220 -5.76 5.56 13.70
N SER A 221 -4.48 5.86 13.73
CA SER A 221 -3.63 5.63 14.89
C SER A 221 -3.58 6.92 15.70
N ALA A 222 -4.51 7.05 16.64
CA ALA A 222 -4.56 8.16 17.58
C ALA A 222 -3.61 7.89 18.77
N ASP A 223 -2.30 7.92 18.50
CA ASP A 223 -1.32 7.96 19.56
C ASP A 223 -1.20 9.41 20.06
N LYS A 224 -1.13 9.59 21.38
CA LYS A 224 -1.26 10.91 22.02
C LYS A 224 -0.30 11.93 21.43
N GLU A 225 -0.84 13.09 21.09
CA GLU A 225 -0.23 14.39 20.79
C GLU A 225 0.37 14.57 19.37
N ARG A 226 1.50 14.03 19.00
CA ARG A 226 2.17 14.37 17.72
C ARG A 226 2.24 13.22 16.73
N LYS A 227 1.88 12.02 17.16
CA LYS A 227 2.06 10.77 16.41
C LYS A 227 0.79 10.27 15.72
N SER A 228 -0.29 11.05 15.73
CA SER A 228 -1.52 10.68 15.01
C SER A 228 -1.25 10.58 13.52
N ARG A 229 -1.64 9.46 12.95
CA ARG A 229 -1.45 9.15 11.53
C ARG A 229 -2.62 8.35 11.01
N LEU A 230 -2.79 8.43 9.71
CA LEU A 230 -3.74 7.63 8.95
C LEU A 230 -2.95 6.53 8.25
N GLU A 231 -3.21 5.28 8.57
CA GLU A 231 -2.62 4.12 7.92
C GLU A 231 -3.54 3.65 6.80
N LEU A 232 -3.11 3.80 5.55
CA LEU A 232 -3.77 3.21 4.39
C LEU A 232 -3.20 1.81 4.16
N ARG A 233 -4.07 0.79 4.22
CA ARG A 233 -3.66 -0.62 4.26
C ARG A 233 -3.77 -1.36 2.92
N SER A 234 -4.41 -0.77 1.92
CA SER A 234 -4.59 -1.40 0.61
C SER A 234 -3.35 -1.42 -0.28
N PRO A 235 -2.43 -0.44 -0.27
CA PRO A 235 -1.31 -0.41 -1.20
C PRO A 235 -0.43 -1.66 -1.10
N ASP A 236 0.24 -1.99 -2.18
CA ASP A 236 1.30 -3.00 -2.22
C ASP A 236 2.61 -2.44 -2.80
N ALA A 237 3.68 -3.18 -2.58
CA ALA A 237 5.02 -2.72 -2.93
C ALA A 237 5.33 -2.68 -4.44
N THR A 238 4.41 -3.09 -5.31
CA THR A 238 4.56 -2.90 -6.77
C THR A 238 4.20 -1.47 -7.21
N ALA A 239 3.51 -0.72 -6.34
CA ALA A 239 3.23 0.69 -6.59
C ALA A 239 4.50 1.50 -6.85
N ASN A 240 4.41 2.44 -7.79
CA ASN A 240 5.42 3.48 -7.91
C ASN A 240 5.24 4.47 -6.73
N PRO A 241 6.24 4.61 -5.82
CA PRO A 241 6.05 5.38 -4.58
C PRO A 241 5.74 6.85 -4.86
N TYR A 242 6.35 7.44 -5.88
CA TYR A 242 6.08 8.84 -6.21
C TYR A 242 4.63 9.07 -6.66
N LEU A 243 4.10 8.19 -7.52
CA LEU A 243 2.72 8.31 -8.00
C LEU A 243 1.73 7.99 -6.88
N ALA A 244 1.98 6.95 -6.09
CA ALA A 244 1.15 6.59 -4.95
C ALA A 244 1.03 7.75 -3.96
N LEU A 245 2.16 8.33 -3.52
CA LEU A 245 2.15 9.45 -2.58
C LEU A 245 1.54 10.72 -3.17
N ALA A 246 1.73 10.97 -4.48
CA ALA A 246 1.11 12.12 -5.14
C ALA A 246 -0.41 12.04 -5.14
N VAL A 247 -0.98 10.90 -5.53
CA VAL A 247 -2.45 10.73 -5.58
C VAL A 247 -3.07 10.73 -4.18
N LEU A 248 -2.38 10.16 -3.17
CA LEU A 248 -2.84 10.17 -1.79
C LEU A 248 -2.85 11.58 -1.20
N LEU A 249 -1.75 12.32 -1.35
CA LEU A 249 -1.67 13.70 -0.88
C LEU A 249 -2.74 14.57 -1.54
N LYS A 250 -2.87 14.50 -2.85
CA LYS A 250 -3.83 15.32 -3.60
C LYS A 250 -5.27 14.97 -3.26
N ALA A 251 -5.61 13.69 -3.10
CA ALA A 251 -6.95 13.28 -2.70
C ALA A 251 -7.29 13.78 -1.29
N GLY A 252 -6.36 13.67 -0.33
CA GLY A 252 -6.55 14.23 1.01
C GLY A 252 -6.73 15.75 1.00
N LEU A 253 -5.93 16.48 0.21
CA LEU A 253 -6.07 17.93 0.05
C LEU A 253 -7.39 18.32 -0.66
N ASP A 254 -7.89 17.53 -1.61
CA ASP A 254 -9.23 17.73 -2.18
C ASP A 254 -10.31 17.65 -1.09
N GLY A 255 -10.16 16.69 -0.19
CA GLY A 255 -11.03 16.54 0.98
C GLY A 255 -11.03 17.79 1.87
N ILE A 256 -9.85 18.28 2.23
CA ILE A 256 -9.71 19.50 3.06
C ILE A 256 -10.29 20.72 2.33
N LYS A 257 -9.91 20.94 1.09
CA LYS A 257 -10.32 22.09 0.28
C LYS A 257 -11.84 22.17 0.10
N ASN A 258 -12.48 21.02 -0.12
CA ASN A 258 -13.92 20.93 -0.38
C ASN A 258 -14.73 20.51 0.85
N LYS A 259 -14.10 20.38 2.02
CA LYS A 259 -14.72 19.96 3.30
C LYS A 259 -15.54 18.68 3.17
N ILE A 260 -14.93 17.67 2.56
CA ILE A 260 -15.58 16.38 2.30
C ILE A 260 -15.54 15.54 3.57
N MET A 261 -16.70 15.32 4.19
CA MET A 261 -16.81 14.41 5.34
C MET A 261 -16.73 12.96 4.87
N PRO A 262 -15.97 12.10 5.59
CA PRO A 262 -15.99 10.66 5.33
C PRO A 262 -17.34 10.05 5.75
N PRO A 263 -17.67 8.83 5.28
CA PRO A 263 -18.76 8.05 5.87
C PRO A 263 -18.51 7.80 7.36
N ALA A 264 -19.53 7.31 8.08
CA ALA A 264 -19.37 6.95 9.49
C ALA A 264 -18.24 5.92 9.66
N ASN A 265 -17.49 6.05 10.78
CA ASN A 265 -16.47 5.07 11.13
C ASN A 265 -17.08 3.69 11.41
N ILE A 266 -16.32 2.64 11.13
CA ILE A 266 -16.75 1.26 11.30
C ILE A 266 -15.87 0.60 12.35
N ASP A 267 -16.38 0.50 13.58
CA ASP A 267 -15.66 -0.06 14.73
C ASP A 267 -15.90 -1.58 14.91
N GLU A 268 -16.65 -2.19 13.99
CA GLU A 268 -16.88 -3.63 13.89
C GLU A 268 -15.88 -4.28 12.92
N ASN A 269 -15.69 -5.61 13.02
CA ASN A 269 -14.87 -6.30 12.03
C ASN A 269 -15.59 -6.40 10.68
N ILE A 270 -15.29 -5.49 9.78
CA ILE A 270 -15.93 -5.34 8.47
C ILE A 270 -15.86 -6.62 7.61
N GLN A 271 -14.79 -7.41 7.75
CA GLN A 271 -14.62 -8.67 6.99
C GLN A 271 -15.54 -9.80 7.48
N LYS A 272 -16.00 -9.72 8.74
CA LYS A 272 -16.91 -10.70 9.36
C LYS A 272 -18.38 -10.27 9.29
N MET A 273 -18.67 -9.07 8.79
CA MET A 273 -20.05 -8.61 8.62
C MET A 273 -20.81 -9.43 7.59
N THR A 274 -22.12 -9.58 7.79
CA THR A 274 -23.01 -10.09 6.75
C THR A 274 -23.18 -9.08 5.62
N GLN A 275 -23.63 -9.51 4.46
CA GLN A 275 -23.88 -8.59 3.34
C GLN A 275 -24.96 -7.56 3.71
N GLU A 276 -26.04 -7.98 4.39
CA GLU A 276 -27.11 -7.09 4.84
C GLU A 276 -26.57 -5.97 5.72
N ARG A 277 -25.63 -6.31 6.66
CA ARG A 277 -25.03 -5.30 7.56
C ARG A 277 -24.14 -4.33 6.79
N ARG A 278 -23.39 -4.80 5.79
CA ARG A 278 -22.61 -3.90 4.91
C ARG A 278 -23.51 -2.98 4.09
N ASP A 279 -24.62 -3.49 3.59
CA ASP A 279 -25.59 -2.69 2.82
C ASP A 279 -26.25 -1.61 3.68
N GLU A 280 -26.63 -1.93 4.93
CA GLU A 280 -27.13 -0.96 5.91
C GLU A 280 -26.15 0.17 6.19
N LEU A 281 -24.84 -0.14 6.28
CA LEU A 281 -23.78 0.82 6.54
C LEU A 281 -23.24 1.48 5.27
N HIS A 282 -23.80 1.16 4.11
CA HIS A 282 -23.35 1.64 2.79
C HIS A 282 -21.85 1.40 2.54
N VAL A 283 -21.37 0.22 2.96
CA VAL A 283 -19.97 -0.16 2.79
C VAL A 283 -19.74 -0.58 1.33
N GLU A 284 -18.88 0.17 0.66
CA GLU A 284 -18.47 -0.16 -0.70
C GLU A 284 -17.26 -1.12 -0.71
N GLU A 285 -17.06 -1.81 -1.83
CA GLU A 285 -15.88 -2.65 -2.05
C GLU A 285 -14.82 -1.91 -2.88
N LEU A 286 -13.56 -2.25 -2.65
CA LEU A 286 -12.47 -1.89 -3.55
C LEU A 286 -12.64 -2.62 -4.90
N PRO A 287 -12.05 -2.11 -5.99
CA PRO A 287 -12.02 -2.82 -7.27
C PRO A 287 -11.49 -4.24 -7.11
N ARG A 288 -12.16 -5.20 -7.78
CA ARG A 288 -11.83 -6.63 -7.62
C ARG A 288 -10.71 -7.12 -8.55
N ASN A 289 -10.35 -6.32 -9.53
CA ASN A 289 -9.31 -6.63 -10.51
C ASN A 289 -8.75 -5.35 -11.14
N LEU A 290 -7.64 -5.49 -11.87
CA LEU A 290 -6.96 -4.37 -12.52
C LEU A 290 -7.84 -3.67 -13.58
N GLY A 291 -8.73 -4.41 -14.24
CA GLY A 291 -9.67 -3.85 -15.22
C GLY A 291 -10.66 -2.89 -14.56
N ASP A 292 -11.29 -3.32 -13.45
CA ASP A 292 -12.23 -2.50 -12.68
C ASP A 292 -11.54 -1.25 -12.12
N ALA A 293 -10.37 -1.39 -11.52
CA ALA A 293 -9.62 -0.25 -10.98
C ALA A 293 -9.22 0.75 -12.09
N THR A 294 -8.84 0.24 -13.26
CA THR A 294 -8.51 1.09 -14.42
C THR A 294 -9.76 1.83 -14.91
N ALA A 295 -10.92 1.18 -14.90
CA ALA A 295 -12.18 1.82 -15.27
C ALA A 295 -12.60 2.89 -14.26
N GLU A 296 -12.31 2.73 -12.97
CA GLU A 296 -12.54 3.77 -11.97
C GLU A 296 -11.59 4.97 -12.17
N LEU A 297 -10.31 4.72 -12.49
CA LEU A 297 -9.38 5.81 -12.82
C LEU A 297 -9.83 6.60 -14.06
N GLU A 298 -10.37 5.93 -15.09
CA GLU A 298 -10.88 6.63 -16.29
C GLU A 298 -12.06 7.57 -16.00
N LYS A 299 -12.81 7.33 -14.93
CA LYS A 299 -13.95 8.17 -14.51
C LYS A 299 -13.51 9.33 -13.59
N ASP A 300 -12.35 9.22 -12.97
CA ASP A 300 -11.86 10.21 -12.00
C ASP A 300 -11.00 11.27 -12.67
N GLN A 301 -11.65 12.33 -13.19
CA GLN A 301 -10.93 13.42 -13.87
C GLN A 301 -9.94 14.11 -12.93
N PHE A 302 -10.23 14.21 -11.63
CA PHE A 302 -9.33 14.83 -10.67
C PHE A 302 -8.00 14.08 -10.59
N LEU A 303 -8.01 12.75 -10.48
CA LEU A 303 -6.76 11.96 -10.46
C LEU A 303 -6.05 11.94 -11.82
N ILE A 304 -6.79 11.98 -12.94
CA ILE A 304 -6.19 12.16 -14.27
C ILE A 304 -5.41 13.47 -14.34
N ASP A 305 -5.96 14.55 -13.79
CA ASP A 305 -5.29 15.87 -13.78
C ASP A 305 -4.07 15.87 -12.84
N VAL A 306 -4.14 15.21 -11.70
CA VAL A 306 -3.01 15.01 -10.77
C VAL A 306 -1.84 14.31 -11.45
N LEU A 307 -2.12 13.22 -12.16
CA LEU A 307 -1.09 12.43 -12.87
C LEU A 307 -0.57 13.17 -14.12
N GLY A 308 -1.37 14.06 -14.69
CA GLY A 308 -1.17 14.64 -16.00
C GLY A 308 -1.71 13.74 -17.11
N GLY A 309 -2.46 14.34 -18.03
CA GLY A 309 -3.26 13.61 -19.03
C GLY A 309 -2.44 12.64 -19.91
N GLU A 310 -1.17 12.95 -20.21
CA GLU A 310 -0.32 12.04 -21.00
C GLU A 310 0.09 10.80 -20.19
N LEU A 311 0.54 10.98 -18.95
CA LEU A 311 0.94 9.88 -18.07
C LEU A 311 -0.27 8.99 -17.73
N ALA A 312 -1.40 9.59 -17.36
CA ALA A 312 -2.63 8.86 -17.08
C ALA A 312 -3.05 7.98 -18.27
N LYS A 313 -3.04 8.50 -19.49
CA LYS A 313 -3.34 7.73 -20.71
C LYS A 313 -2.38 6.54 -20.90
N LYS A 314 -1.09 6.73 -20.60
CA LYS A 314 -0.09 5.64 -20.70
C LYS A 314 -0.35 4.56 -19.66
N ILE A 315 -0.64 4.92 -18.40
CA ILE A 315 -0.99 3.99 -17.33
C ILE A 315 -2.24 3.20 -17.72
N ILE A 316 -3.32 3.87 -18.08
CA ILE A 316 -4.58 3.24 -18.48
C ILE A 316 -4.38 2.26 -19.64
N LYS A 317 -3.61 2.67 -20.65
CA LYS A 317 -3.30 1.81 -21.81
C LYS A 317 -2.49 0.59 -21.40
N ALA A 318 -1.48 0.74 -20.55
CA ALA A 318 -0.64 -0.35 -20.09
C ALA A 318 -1.46 -1.36 -19.25
N ASN A 319 -2.26 -0.87 -18.30
CA ASN A 319 -3.09 -1.70 -17.45
C ASN A 319 -4.15 -2.47 -18.24
N LYS A 320 -4.81 -1.82 -19.21
CA LYS A 320 -5.77 -2.49 -20.11
C LYS A 320 -5.10 -3.60 -20.93
N LYS A 321 -3.87 -3.38 -21.38
CA LYS A 321 -3.10 -4.38 -22.11
C LYS A 321 -2.75 -5.56 -21.21
N GLU A 322 -2.19 -5.31 -20.02
CA GLU A 322 -1.83 -6.35 -19.05
C GLU A 322 -3.05 -7.17 -18.63
N TYR A 323 -4.16 -6.50 -18.29
CA TYR A 323 -5.40 -7.19 -17.90
C TYR A 323 -5.97 -8.05 -19.02
N LYS A 324 -5.95 -7.56 -20.27
CA LYS A 324 -6.37 -8.34 -21.44
C LYS A 324 -5.48 -9.57 -21.63
N GLU A 325 -4.16 -9.42 -21.55
CA GLU A 325 -3.21 -10.53 -21.69
C GLU A 325 -3.44 -11.58 -20.59
N TYR A 326 -3.68 -11.15 -19.36
CA TYR A 326 -4.03 -12.04 -18.25
C TYR A 326 -5.33 -12.79 -18.50
N CYS A 327 -6.41 -12.13 -18.93
CA CYS A 327 -7.70 -12.76 -19.20
C CYS A 327 -7.66 -13.79 -20.36
N MET A 328 -6.63 -13.76 -21.18
CA MET A 328 -6.45 -14.78 -22.25
C MET A 328 -5.70 -16.03 -21.77
N GLN A 329 -5.17 -16.02 -20.54
CA GLN A 329 -4.47 -17.19 -20.01
C GLN A 329 -5.47 -18.27 -19.59
N VAL A 330 -5.16 -19.52 -19.90
CA VAL A 330 -5.83 -20.68 -19.34
C VAL A 330 -4.98 -21.20 -18.20
N THR A 331 -5.51 -21.17 -16.99
CA THR A 331 -4.76 -21.52 -15.79
C THR A 331 -4.78 -23.01 -15.51
N ASP A 332 -3.76 -23.53 -14.80
CA ASP A 332 -3.75 -24.93 -14.35
C ASP A 332 -4.97 -25.27 -13.49
N TRP A 333 -5.49 -24.30 -12.74
CA TRP A 333 -6.71 -24.45 -11.97
C TRP A 333 -7.92 -24.72 -12.87
N GLU A 334 -8.08 -23.98 -13.96
CA GLU A 334 -9.17 -24.21 -14.95
C GLU A 334 -9.05 -25.58 -15.61
N ILE A 335 -7.83 -25.95 -16.01
CA ILE A 335 -7.57 -27.27 -16.61
C ILE A 335 -7.92 -28.39 -15.61
N ALA A 336 -7.46 -28.28 -14.37
CA ALA A 336 -7.73 -29.29 -13.34
C ALA A 336 -9.24 -29.40 -13.00
N HIS A 337 -9.98 -28.28 -13.06
CA HIS A 337 -11.39 -28.28 -12.68
C HIS A 337 -12.34 -28.60 -13.84
N TYR A 338 -12.01 -28.26 -15.05
CA TYR A 338 -12.96 -28.33 -16.18
C TYR A 338 -12.63 -29.39 -17.22
N LEU A 339 -11.34 -29.70 -17.47
CA LEU A 339 -10.95 -30.58 -18.58
C LEU A 339 -11.60 -31.96 -18.53
N HIS A 340 -11.84 -32.52 -17.34
CA HIS A 340 -12.44 -33.85 -17.15
C HIS A 340 -13.96 -33.78 -16.84
N ARG A 341 -14.53 -32.60 -16.65
CA ARG A 341 -15.94 -32.46 -16.24
C ARG A 341 -16.84 -31.96 -17.35
N LEU A 342 -16.31 -31.34 -18.34
CA LEU A 342 -16.98 -30.77 -19.49
C LEU A 342 -16.50 -31.43 -20.78
#